data_0c300cd02c3a0b4583e4b1f12ce904ad
#
_entry.id   0c300cd02c3a0b4583e4b1f12ce904ad
#
_cell.length_a   1.000
_cell.length_b   1.000
_cell.length_c   1.000
_cell.angle_alpha   90.00
_cell.angle_beta   90.00
_cell.angle_gamma   90.00
#
_symmetry.space_group_name_H-M   'P 1'
#
loop_
_entity.id
_entity.type
_entity.pdbx_description
1 polymer ?
#
loop_
_entity_poly.entity_id
_entity_poly.type
_entity_poly.pdbx_seq_one_letter_code
_entity_poly.pdbx_strand_id
1 'polypeptide(L)'
;RYMKRITALILTCLLSVGLLCGCGAQQPEPALPEIIIGSDTYPPYVYLDDNGDPTGIDVEIATEAFRRMRYQAVFTTIDWEQKKTLVDSGEIDCIWGCFSMSGREYDYQWAGPYAISRQVIAVDAGSDIYTMGDLAGKTIAVQSTGKPEDLFLHHRIADIPEFGAIISLEDRGVQYAALDCGYVDAVAAHEMAILQYMEDYGAEFRILDKPLLVTGIGVAFSNNDNRGLAQRLTETFAQMRQDGTLQEILGRYLEHPETYLEVESLGQ
;
A
#
# COMPACT_ATOMS: atom_id res chain seq x y z
N ARG A 1 14.45 -5.75 80.29
CA ARG A 1 14.44 -4.38 79.66
C ARG A 1 15.23 -4.36 78.35
N TYR A 2 16.36 -5.05 78.22
CA TYR A 2 17.19 -5.11 77.03
C TYR A 2 16.53 -5.87 75.84
N MET A 3 15.85 -7.00 76.13
CA MET A 3 15.18 -7.80 75.07
C MET A 3 14.05 -7.05 74.38
N LYS A 4 13.26 -6.21 75.11
CA LYS A 4 12.20 -5.39 74.49
C LYS A 4 12.73 -4.28 73.57
N ARG A 5 13.95 -3.81 73.78
CA ARG A 5 14.60 -2.80 72.94
C ARG A 5 15.19 -3.41 71.69
N ILE A 6 15.69 -4.65 71.75
CA ILE A 6 16.21 -5.36 70.57
C ILE A 6 15.07 -5.79 69.61
N THR A 7 13.92 -6.25 70.17
CA THR A 7 12.74 -6.57 69.35
C THR A 7 12.14 -5.34 68.65
N ALA A 8 12.15 -4.19 69.34
CA ALA A 8 11.69 -2.92 68.74
C ALA A 8 12.61 -2.43 67.63
N LEU A 9 13.94 -2.60 67.78
CA LEU A 9 14.90 -2.22 66.73
C LEU A 9 14.82 -3.12 65.48
N ILE A 10 14.62 -4.44 65.67
CA ILE A 10 14.49 -5.40 64.55
C ILE A 10 13.16 -5.14 63.80
N LEU A 11 12.06 -4.83 64.52
CA LEU A 11 10.79 -4.51 63.88
C LEU A 11 10.83 -3.23 63.07
N THR A 12 11.61 -2.21 63.50
CA THR A 12 11.79 -0.93 62.78
C THR A 12 12.66 -1.10 61.55
N CYS A 13 13.69 -1.97 61.58
CA CYS A 13 14.49 -2.27 60.41
C CYS A 13 13.74 -3.11 59.36
N LEU A 14 12.84 -4.02 59.77
CA LEU A 14 12.01 -4.78 58.85
C LEU A 14 10.91 -3.93 58.17
N LEU A 15 10.40 -2.89 58.85
CA LEU A 15 9.47 -1.95 58.22
C LEU A 15 10.14 -0.98 57.22
N SER A 16 11.41 -0.67 57.43
CA SER A 16 12.15 0.24 56.51
C SER A 16 12.63 -0.45 55.24
N VAL A 17 12.78 -1.77 55.21
CA VAL A 17 13.14 -2.56 54.01
C VAL A 17 11.91 -2.82 53.10
N GLY A 18 10.69 -2.83 53.68
CA GLY A 18 9.43 -3.01 52.90
C GLY A 18 8.98 -1.79 52.10
N LEU A 19 9.56 -0.60 52.36
CA LEU A 19 9.18 0.66 51.67
C LEU A 19 10.11 0.99 50.46
N LEU A 20 11.12 0.18 50.19
CA LEU A 20 12.01 0.32 49.04
C LEU A 20 11.64 -0.57 47.84
N CYS A 21 10.54 -1.35 47.93
CA CYS A 21 9.87 -1.88 46.72
C CYS A 21 9.06 -0.71 46.11
N GLY A 22 9.78 0.33 45.69
CA GLY A 22 9.25 1.43 44.94
C GLY A 22 8.69 0.87 43.63
N CYS A 23 7.42 1.17 43.37
CA CYS A 23 6.86 1.13 42.03
C CYS A 23 7.89 1.69 41.07
N GLY A 24 8.54 0.81 40.30
CA GLY A 24 9.20 1.20 39.08
C GLY A 24 8.09 1.76 38.20
N ALA A 25 7.88 3.07 38.26
CA ALA A 25 7.12 3.74 37.24
C ALA A 25 7.83 3.39 35.94
N GLN A 26 7.25 2.46 35.15
CA GLN A 26 7.67 2.25 33.79
C GLN A 26 7.65 3.63 33.14
N GLN A 27 8.84 4.17 32.89
CA GLN A 27 8.93 5.35 32.06
C GLN A 27 8.24 5.00 30.74
N PRO A 28 7.28 5.79 30.27
CA PRO A 28 6.66 5.55 28.99
C PRO A 28 7.80 5.39 27.96
N GLU A 29 7.75 4.28 27.22
CA GLU A 29 8.69 4.07 26.13
C GLU A 29 8.65 5.32 25.22
N PRO A 30 9.79 5.91 24.84
CA PRO A 30 9.76 7.09 23.99
C PRO A 30 9.01 6.77 22.71
N ALA A 31 8.09 7.66 22.33
CA ALA A 31 7.33 7.52 21.08
C ALA A 31 8.29 7.27 19.91
N LEU A 32 7.93 6.33 19.05
CA LEU A 32 8.73 6.06 17.86
C LEU A 32 8.69 7.27 16.92
N PRO A 33 9.78 7.57 16.22
CA PRO A 33 9.75 8.59 15.17
C PRO A 33 8.76 8.19 14.08
N GLU A 34 8.03 9.14 13.57
CA GLU A 34 7.02 8.94 12.54
C GLU A 34 7.63 8.88 11.14
N ILE A 35 6.99 8.10 10.27
CA ILE A 35 7.18 8.13 8.81
C ILE A 35 5.84 8.52 8.21
N ILE A 36 5.80 9.66 7.54
CA ILE A 36 4.61 10.18 6.88
C ILE A 36 4.49 9.55 5.50
N ILE A 37 3.43 8.77 5.29
CA ILE A 37 3.18 8.01 4.07
C ILE A 37 2.06 8.68 3.30
N GLY A 38 2.36 9.15 2.09
CA GLY A 38 1.35 9.71 1.20
C GLY A 38 0.68 8.63 0.35
N SER A 39 -0.64 8.61 0.36
CA SER A 39 -1.46 7.73 -0.48
C SER A 39 -2.77 8.42 -0.89
N ASP A 40 -3.39 7.95 -1.96
CA ASP A 40 -4.79 8.21 -2.24
C ASP A 40 -5.68 7.09 -1.66
N THR A 41 -6.99 7.26 -1.78
CA THR A 41 -7.93 6.19 -1.40
C THR A 41 -7.97 5.12 -2.48
N TYR A 42 -7.55 3.90 -2.14
CA TYR A 42 -7.44 2.79 -3.07
C TYR A 42 -7.73 1.43 -2.44
N PRO A 43 -8.99 1.06 -2.18
CA PRO A 43 -9.35 -0.27 -1.70
C PRO A 43 -8.88 -1.37 -2.68
N PRO A 44 -8.41 -2.53 -2.18
CA PRO A 44 -8.23 -2.91 -0.78
C PRO A 44 -6.86 -2.52 -0.19
N TYR A 45 -6.07 -1.67 -0.87
CA TYR A 45 -4.70 -1.34 -0.47
C TYR A 45 -4.65 -0.29 0.65
N VAL A 46 -5.26 0.87 0.43
CA VAL A 46 -5.34 1.98 1.39
C VAL A 46 -6.74 2.59 1.33
N TYR A 47 -7.46 2.57 2.43
CA TYR A 47 -8.77 3.20 2.58
C TYR A 47 -9.04 3.50 4.06
N LEU A 48 -10.15 4.16 4.36
CA LEU A 48 -10.56 4.44 5.72
C LEU A 48 -11.62 3.43 6.16
N ASP A 49 -11.51 2.93 7.38
CA ASP A 49 -12.54 2.12 8.01
C ASP A 49 -13.74 2.97 8.47
N ASP A 50 -14.73 2.34 9.09
CA ASP A 50 -15.95 3.01 9.60
C ASP A 50 -15.67 4.04 10.70
N ASN A 51 -14.49 3.99 11.34
CA ASN A 51 -14.06 4.96 12.35
C ASN A 51 -13.27 6.13 11.75
N GLY A 52 -12.92 6.03 10.46
CA GLY A 52 -12.07 6.98 9.76
C GLY A 52 -10.58 6.71 9.92
N ASP A 53 -10.21 5.52 10.39
CA ASP A 53 -8.81 5.12 10.52
C ASP A 53 -8.30 4.46 9.24
N PRO A 54 -7.04 4.72 8.82
CA PRO A 54 -6.44 4.07 7.67
C PRO A 54 -6.35 2.55 7.85
N THR A 55 -6.77 1.81 6.83
CA THR A 55 -6.77 0.35 6.80
C THR A 55 -6.47 -0.16 5.39
N GLY A 56 -6.27 -1.47 5.25
CA GLY A 56 -6.00 -2.14 3.98
C GLY A 56 -4.62 -2.81 3.93
N ILE A 57 -4.37 -3.50 2.84
CA ILE A 57 -3.16 -4.32 2.65
C ILE A 57 -1.88 -3.51 2.89
N ASP A 58 -1.77 -2.36 2.26
CA ASP A 58 -0.57 -1.54 2.32
C ASP A 58 -0.40 -0.88 3.69
N VAL A 59 -1.51 -0.55 4.37
CA VAL A 59 -1.48 -0.01 5.73
C VAL A 59 -0.96 -1.06 6.71
N GLU A 60 -1.42 -2.31 6.62
CA GLU A 60 -0.96 -3.38 7.50
C GLU A 60 0.52 -3.72 7.24
N ILE A 61 0.93 -3.82 5.97
CA ILE A 61 2.33 -4.09 5.61
C ILE A 61 3.23 -2.94 6.10
N ALA A 62 2.84 -1.68 5.88
CA ALA A 62 3.61 -0.51 6.31
C ALA A 62 3.74 -0.44 7.82
N THR A 63 2.65 -0.66 8.55
CA THR A 63 2.63 -0.65 10.01
C THR A 63 3.60 -1.66 10.58
N GLU A 64 3.57 -2.90 10.10
CA GLU A 64 4.47 -3.96 10.57
C GLU A 64 5.92 -3.70 10.14
N ALA A 65 6.14 -3.30 8.87
CA ALA A 65 7.48 -3.06 8.37
C ALA A 65 8.17 -1.90 9.11
N PHE A 66 7.50 -0.78 9.29
CA PHE A 66 8.08 0.36 10.02
C PHE A 66 8.20 0.09 11.51
N ARG A 67 7.29 -0.66 12.13
CA ARG A 67 7.46 -1.13 13.51
C ARG A 67 8.76 -1.93 13.69
N ARG A 68 9.08 -2.85 12.77
CA ARG A 68 10.35 -3.59 12.78
C ARG A 68 11.57 -2.67 12.64
N MET A 69 11.42 -1.61 11.87
CA MET A 69 12.46 -0.59 11.67
C MET A 69 12.54 0.44 12.81
N ARG A 70 11.69 0.32 13.85
CA ARG A 70 11.58 1.25 14.99
C ARG A 70 11.06 2.63 14.59
N TYR A 71 10.08 2.66 13.69
CA TYR A 71 9.29 3.82 13.30
C TYR A 71 7.79 3.56 13.49
N GLN A 72 7.03 4.64 13.53
CA GLN A 72 5.56 4.62 13.44
C GLN A 72 5.15 5.03 12.04
N ALA A 73 4.34 4.20 11.36
CA ALA A 73 3.73 4.55 10.08
C ALA A 73 2.54 5.49 10.32
N VAL A 74 2.49 6.60 9.58
CA VAL A 74 1.39 7.58 9.64
C VAL A 74 0.93 7.84 8.20
N PHE A 75 -0.27 7.37 7.86
CA PHE A 75 -0.85 7.59 6.53
C PHE A 75 -1.51 8.96 6.45
N THR A 76 -1.31 9.64 5.34
CA THR A 76 -1.99 10.88 4.97
C THR A 76 -2.53 10.78 3.57
N THR A 77 -3.80 11.20 3.39
CA THR A 77 -4.41 11.27 2.06
C THR A 77 -3.83 12.45 1.30
N ILE A 78 -3.35 12.19 0.09
CA ILE A 78 -2.77 13.20 -0.80
C ILE A 78 -3.53 13.28 -2.12
N ASP A 79 -3.41 14.41 -2.79
CA ASP A 79 -3.66 14.48 -4.22
C ASP A 79 -2.59 13.66 -4.95
N TRP A 80 -3.03 12.58 -5.64
CA TRP A 80 -2.12 11.65 -6.31
C TRP A 80 -1.29 12.30 -7.40
N GLU A 81 -1.76 13.35 -8.03
CA GLU A 81 -1.00 14.10 -9.03
C GLU A 81 0.19 14.84 -8.41
N GLN A 82 0.09 15.22 -7.12
CA GLN A 82 1.13 15.93 -6.39
C GLN A 82 2.16 15.01 -5.71
N LYS A 83 1.99 13.69 -5.77
CA LYS A 83 2.81 12.71 -5.02
C LYS A 83 4.32 12.95 -5.15
N LYS A 84 4.80 13.24 -6.38
CA LYS A 84 6.23 13.50 -6.59
C LYS A 84 6.70 14.79 -5.94
N THR A 85 5.92 15.86 -6.09
CA THR A 85 6.23 17.14 -5.46
C THR A 85 6.29 17.03 -3.95
N LEU A 86 5.31 16.34 -3.35
CA LEU A 86 5.21 16.17 -1.90
C LEU A 86 6.37 15.35 -1.33
N VAL A 87 6.77 14.25 -1.98
CA VAL A 87 7.90 13.46 -1.52
C VAL A 87 9.24 14.16 -1.73
N ASP A 88 9.40 14.93 -2.82
CA ASP A 88 10.63 15.65 -3.08
C ASP A 88 10.79 16.89 -2.20
N SER A 89 9.68 17.51 -1.75
CA SER A 89 9.69 18.60 -0.77
C SER A 89 9.88 18.15 0.66
N GLY A 90 9.65 16.86 0.95
CA GLY A 90 9.69 16.29 2.30
C GLY A 90 8.43 16.53 3.13
N GLU A 91 7.30 16.94 2.50
CA GLU A 91 6.00 16.98 3.16
C GLU A 91 5.50 15.59 3.51
N ILE A 92 5.86 14.58 2.69
CA ILE A 92 5.73 13.16 2.98
C ILE A 92 7.08 12.50 2.88
N ASP A 93 7.31 11.46 3.68
CA ASP A 93 8.56 10.69 3.65
C ASP A 93 8.61 9.72 2.48
N CYS A 94 7.47 9.12 2.13
CA CYS A 94 7.36 8.18 1.02
C CYS A 94 5.95 8.13 0.44
N ILE A 95 5.85 7.55 -0.75
CA ILE A 95 4.60 7.27 -1.47
C ILE A 95 4.33 5.77 -1.35
N TRP A 96 3.15 5.39 -0.86
CA TRP A 96 2.75 3.98 -0.73
C TRP A 96 1.25 3.82 -0.97
N GLY A 97 0.87 3.13 -2.01
CA GLY A 97 -0.52 2.89 -2.42
C GLY A 97 -0.53 2.07 -3.70
N CYS A 98 -0.16 0.78 -3.61
CA CYS A 98 -0.07 -0.13 -4.77
C CYS A 98 0.73 0.50 -5.93
N PHE A 99 1.88 1.09 -5.63
CA PHE A 99 2.61 1.92 -6.59
C PHE A 99 3.52 1.10 -7.48
N SER A 100 3.18 1.01 -8.77
CA SER A 100 3.94 0.27 -9.78
C SER A 100 5.33 0.86 -10.01
N MET A 101 6.36 0.02 -9.89
CA MET A 101 7.76 0.40 -10.07
C MET A 101 8.17 0.53 -11.54
N SER A 102 7.61 -0.34 -12.41
CA SER A 102 8.01 -0.45 -13.82
C SER A 102 7.94 0.87 -14.58
N GLY A 103 9.05 1.22 -15.23
CA GLY A 103 9.20 2.46 -16.01
C GLY A 103 9.33 3.73 -15.18
N ARG A 104 9.57 3.59 -13.87
CA ARG A 104 9.81 4.69 -12.92
C ARG A 104 11.06 4.45 -12.06
N GLU A 105 11.91 3.52 -12.48
CA GLU A 105 13.05 3.03 -11.71
C GLU A 105 14.03 4.14 -11.33
N TYR A 106 14.12 5.18 -12.17
CA TYR A 106 15.00 6.33 -11.95
C TYR A 106 14.33 7.55 -11.33
N ASP A 107 12.99 7.53 -11.20
CA ASP A 107 12.24 8.68 -10.70
C ASP A 107 12.29 8.78 -9.18
N TYR A 108 12.58 7.65 -8.50
CA TYR A 108 12.54 7.50 -7.05
C TYR A 108 13.63 6.56 -6.56
N GLN A 109 13.94 6.64 -5.26
CA GLN A 109 14.59 5.54 -4.55
C GLN A 109 13.49 4.56 -4.11
N TRP A 110 13.55 3.34 -4.62
CA TRP A 110 12.53 2.34 -4.39
C TRP A 110 12.88 1.39 -3.24
N ALA A 111 11.91 1.12 -2.39
CA ALA A 111 11.90 -0.04 -1.51
C ALA A 111 10.97 -1.12 -2.08
N GLY A 112 11.41 -2.36 -2.08
CA GLY A 112 10.67 -3.50 -2.60
C GLY A 112 11.29 -4.10 -3.87
N PRO A 113 10.48 -4.81 -4.70
CA PRO A 113 9.03 -4.97 -4.57
C PRO A 113 8.63 -5.78 -3.33
N TYR A 114 7.53 -5.38 -2.68
CA TYR A 114 6.94 -6.17 -1.59
C TYR A 114 5.94 -7.21 -2.11
N ALA A 115 5.30 -6.93 -3.24
CA ALA A 115 4.40 -7.84 -3.94
C ALA A 115 4.43 -7.58 -5.45
N ILE A 116 3.82 -8.45 -6.24
CA ILE A 116 3.49 -8.21 -7.64
C ILE A 116 2.02 -7.80 -7.75
N SER A 117 1.67 -7.10 -8.84
CA SER A 117 0.31 -6.78 -9.17
C SER A 117 0.09 -6.81 -10.68
N ARG A 118 -1.13 -7.11 -11.10
CA ARG A 118 -1.56 -7.13 -12.49
C ARG A 118 -2.33 -5.86 -12.79
N GLN A 119 -1.89 -5.10 -13.79
CA GLN A 119 -2.69 -4.06 -14.42
C GLN A 119 -3.56 -4.73 -15.47
N VAL A 120 -4.87 -4.57 -15.38
CA VAL A 120 -5.85 -5.23 -16.26
C VAL A 120 -6.83 -4.23 -16.83
N ILE A 121 -7.58 -4.66 -17.83
CA ILE A 121 -8.73 -3.92 -18.36
C ILE A 121 -9.99 -4.66 -17.95
N ALA A 122 -10.96 -3.89 -17.44
CA ALA A 122 -12.31 -4.37 -17.18
C ALA A 122 -13.32 -3.64 -18.07
N VAL A 123 -14.36 -4.35 -18.43
CA VAL A 123 -15.48 -3.90 -19.25
C VAL A 123 -16.77 -4.35 -18.60
N ASP A 124 -17.91 -3.77 -18.98
CA ASP A 124 -19.22 -4.29 -18.57
C ASP A 124 -19.37 -5.76 -18.98
N ALA A 125 -19.89 -6.61 -18.10
CA ALA A 125 -20.00 -8.04 -18.34
C ALA A 125 -20.92 -8.38 -19.54
N GLY A 126 -21.89 -7.53 -19.85
CA GLY A 126 -22.80 -7.65 -20.98
C GLY A 126 -22.25 -7.09 -22.29
N SER A 127 -21.05 -6.46 -22.28
CA SER A 127 -20.46 -5.88 -23.50
C SER A 127 -19.98 -6.94 -24.50
N ASP A 128 -19.76 -6.53 -25.73
CA ASP A 128 -19.18 -7.34 -26.81
C ASP A 128 -17.65 -7.29 -26.89
N ILE A 129 -16.99 -6.72 -25.88
CA ILE A 129 -15.55 -6.57 -25.79
C ILE A 129 -14.96 -7.76 -25.02
N TYR A 130 -14.22 -8.65 -25.70
CA TYR A 130 -13.61 -9.86 -25.11
C TYR A 130 -12.08 -9.85 -25.19
N THR A 131 -11.53 -9.07 -26.10
CA THR A 131 -10.08 -9.01 -26.36
C THR A 131 -9.59 -7.56 -26.38
N MET A 132 -8.27 -7.39 -26.29
CA MET A 132 -7.64 -6.07 -26.49
C MET A 132 -8.00 -5.45 -27.84
N GLY A 133 -8.14 -6.26 -28.90
CA GLY A 133 -8.48 -5.77 -30.23
C GLY A 133 -9.87 -5.13 -30.32
N ASP A 134 -10.82 -5.61 -29.52
CA ASP A 134 -12.19 -5.09 -29.49
C ASP A 134 -12.29 -3.68 -28.87
N LEU A 135 -11.22 -3.20 -28.25
CA LEU A 135 -11.12 -1.86 -27.68
C LEU A 135 -10.82 -0.77 -28.74
N ALA A 136 -10.61 -1.16 -30.01
CA ALA A 136 -10.39 -0.19 -31.09
C ALA A 136 -11.57 0.79 -31.20
N GLY A 137 -11.27 2.09 -31.11
CA GLY A 137 -12.27 3.17 -31.19
C GLY A 137 -13.16 3.32 -29.95
N LYS A 138 -12.96 2.49 -28.90
CA LYS A 138 -13.71 2.54 -27.62
C LYS A 138 -13.16 3.62 -26.70
N THR A 139 -13.96 4.02 -25.69
CA THR A 139 -13.57 4.96 -24.65
C THR A 139 -13.10 4.21 -23.41
N ILE A 140 -11.89 4.54 -22.92
CA ILE A 140 -11.33 3.95 -21.72
C ILE A 140 -11.06 5.00 -20.66
N ALA A 141 -11.43 4.73 -19.40
CA ALA A 141 -11.05 5.57 -18.27
C ALA A 141 -9.84 4.99 -17.52
N VAL A 142 -8.95 5.88 -17.09
CA VAL A 142 -7.75 5.59 -16.33
C VAL A 142 -7.58 6.59 -15.20
N GLN A 143 -6.83 6.26 -14.17
CA GLN A 143 -6.43 7.25 -13.18
C GLN A 143 -5.35 8.17 -13.75
N SER A 144 -5.53 9.48 -13.54
CA SER A 144 -4.53 10.51 -13.86
C SER A 144 -3.20 10.22 -13.17
N THR A 145 -2.10 10.36 -13.89
CA THR A 145 -0.73 10.03 -13.46
C THR A 145 -0.55 8.57 -12.98
N GLY A 146 -1.54 7.73 -13.26
CA GLY A 146 -1.51 6.29 -13.00
C GLY A 146 -0.64 5.52 -14.00
N LYS A 147 -0.44 4.21 -13.76
CA LYS A 147 0.37 3.39 -14.68
C LYS A 147 -0.33 3.13 -16.02
N PRO A 148 -1.63 2.80 -16.08
CA PRO A 148 -2.33 2.63 -17.34
C PRO A 148 -2.30 3.89 -18.23
N GLU A 149 -2.47 5.08 -17.66
CA GLU A 149 -2.37 6.33 -18.41
C GLU A 149 -1.00 6.48 -19.07
N ASP A 150 0.09 6.26 -18.31
CA ASP A 150 1.46 6.30 -18.85
C ASP A 150 1.66 5.32 -20.01
N LEU A 151 1.11 4.10 -19.87
CA LEU A 151 1.22 3.07 -20.90
C LEU A 151 0.50 3.46 -22.20
N PHE A 152 -0.69 4.06 -22.09
CA PHE A 152 -1.52 4.41 -23.23
C PHE A 152 -1.06 5.71 -23.92
N LEU A 153 -0.84 6.78 -23.15
CA LEU A 153 -0.45 8.08 -23.72
C LEU A 153 0.95 8.06 -24.34
N HIS A 154 1.85 7.20 -23.86
CA HIS A 154 3.21 7.10 -24.39
C HIS A 154 3.44 5.88 -25.28
N HIS A 155 2.38 5.14 -25.64
CA HIS A 155 2.44 3.93 -26.50
C HIS A 155 3.47 2.91 -26.03
N ARG A 156 3.53 2.66 -24.70
CA ARG A 156 4.55 1.78 -24.08
C ARG A 156 4.20 0.30 -24.11
N ILE A 157 3.06 -0.06 -24.67
CA ILE A 157 2.62 -1.45 -24.85
C ILE A 157 2.41 -1.71 -26.32
N ALA A 158 3.01 -2.79 -26.84
CA ALA A 158 2.70 -3.31 -28.14
C ALA A 158 1.28 -3.92 -28.17
N ASP A 159 0.63 -3.93 -29.31
CA ASP A 159 -0.67 -4.55 -29.55
C ASP A 159 -1.86 -3.91 -28.81
N ILE A 160 -1.72 -2.68 -28.31
CA ILE A 160 -2.85 -1.87 -27.84
C ILE A 160 -3.47 -1.18 -29.05
N PRO A 161 -4.78 -1.34 -29.29
CA PRO A 161 -5.46 -0.63 -30.37
C PRO A 161 -5.53 0.88 -30.09
N GLU A 162 -5.81 1.64 -31.12
CA GLU A 162 -6.08 3.07 -30.96
C GLU A 162 -7.48 3.24 -30.33
N PHE A 163 -7.52 3.87 -29.16
CA PHE A 163 -8.77 4.20 -28.45
C PHE A 163 -9.48 5.37 -29.13
N GLY A 164 -10.80 5.40 -29.08
CA GLY A 164 -11.60 6.56 -29.45
C GLY A 164 -11.37 7.73 -28.52
N ALA A 165 -11.25 7.45 -27.21
CA ALA A 165 -10.87 8.41 -26.19
C ALA A 165 -10.23 7.72 -24.97
N ILE A 166 -9.28 8.43 -24.35
CA ILE A 166 -8.73 8.09 -23.04
C ILE A 166 -9.16 9.19 -22.08
N ILE A 167 -9.91 8.82 -21.04
CA ILE A 167 -10.42 9.76 -20.03
C ILE A 167 -9.60 9.57 -18.77
N SER A 168 -8.80 10.57 -18.43
CA SER A 168 -8.02 10.62 -17.21
C SER A 168 -8.84 11.21 -16.07
N LEU A 169 -8.99 10.47 -14.97
CA LEU A 169 -9.77 10.85 -13.80
C LEU A 169 -8.88 10.84 -12.57
N GLU A 170 -9.03 11.82 -11.71
CA GLU A 170 -8.28 11.91 -10.45
C GLU A 170 -8.74 10.86 -9.44
N ASP A 171 -10.05 10.67 -9.31
CA ASP A 171 -10.68 9.76 -8.36
C ASP A 171 -10.93 8.38 -8.98
N ARG A 172 -10.45 7.32 -8.31
CA ARG A 172 -10.59 5.93 -8.78
C ARG A 172 -12.02 5.40 -8.67
N GLY A 173 -12.76 5.84 -7.65
CA GLY A 173 -14.18 5.48 -7.50
C GLY A 173 -15.01 6.02 -8.66
N VAL A 174 -14.72 7.26 -9.10
CA VAL A 174 -15.36 7.86 -10.28
C VAL A 174 -14.99 7.11 -11.56
N GLN A 175 -13.75 6.60 -11.67
CA GLN A 175 -13.32 5.79 -12.81
C GLN A 175 -14.17 4.51 -12.94
N TYR A 176 -14.37 3.77 -11.86
CA TYR A 176 -15.17 2.53 -11.88
C TYR A 176 -16.66 2.82 -12.06
N ALA A 177 -17.18 3.85 -11.40
CA ALA A 177 -18.55 4.28 -11.58
C ALA A 177 -18.86 4.72 -13.03
N ALA A 178 -17.87 5.29 -13.73
CA ALA A 178 -18.02 5.65 -15.15
C ALA A 178 -18.23 4.41 -16.03
N LEU A 179 -17.59 3.29 -15.72
CA LEU A 179 -17.85 2.02 -16.42
C LEU A 179 -19.23 1.46 -16.03
N ASP A 180 -19.53 1.42 -14.74
CA ASP A 180 -20.78 0.85 -14.20
C ASP A 180 -22.04 1.55 -14.76
N CYS A 181 -21.97 2.87 -14.97
CA CYS A 181 -23.05 3.62 -15.59
C CYS A 181 -23.00 3.70 -17.12
N GLY A 182 -22.03 3.06 -17.77
CA GLY A 182 -21.89 3.04 -19.24
C GLY A 182 -21.38 4.35 -19.84
N TYR A 183 -20.73 5.21 -19.04
CA TYR A 183 -20.12 6.46 -19.55
C TYR A 183 -18.85 6.18 -20.34
N VAL A 184 -18.14 5.11 -19.98
CA VAL A 184 -16.97 4.59 -20.72
C VAL A 184 -17.19 3.11 -21.06
N ASP A 185 -16.50 2.62 -22.08
CA ASP A 185 -16.57 1.21 -22.50
C ASP A 185 -15.66 0.32 -21.68
N ALA A 186 -14.60 0.88 -21.09
CA ALA A 186 -13.60 0.14 -20.33
C ALA A 186 -12.93 0.99 -19.26
N VAL A 187 -12.32 0.32 -18.28
CA VAL A 187 -11.40 0.91 -17.30
C VAL A 187 -10.11 0.10 -17.24
N ALA A 188 -9.00 0.75 -16.89
CA ALA A 188 -7.73 0.06 -16.65
C ALA A 188 -7.19 0.42 -15.26
N ALA A 189 -6.93 -0.62 -14.45
CA ALA A 189 -6.45 -0.47 -13.07
C ALA A 189 -5.78 -1.76 -12.57
N HIS A 190 -5.34 -1.77 -11.32
CA HIS A 190 -4.92 -2.98 -10.64
C HIS A 190 -6.11 -3.93 -10.44
N GLU A 191 -5.91 -5.21 -10.78
CA GLU A 191 -6.94 -6.26 -10.78
C GLU A 191 -7.70 -6.33 -9.45
N MET A 192 -6.98 -6.36 -8.33
CA MET A 192 -7.61 -6.47 -7.00
C MET A 192 -8.53 -5.29 -6.68
N ALA A 193 -8.18 -4.09 -7.11
CA ALA A 193 -9.01 -2.91 -6.87
C ALA A 193 -10.31 -2.95 -7.69
N ILE A 194 -10.27 -3.50 -8.89
CA ILE A 194 -11.47 -3.74 -9.70
C ILE A 194 -12.35 -4.80 -9.04
N LEU A 195 -11.75 -5.92 -8.60
CA LEU A 195 -12.48 -6.99 -7.90
C LEU A 195 -13.12 -6.49 -6.61
N GLN A 196 -12.39 -5.67 -5.83
CA GLN A 196 -12.92 -5.05 -4.62
C GLN A 196 -14.12 -4.14 -4.92
N TYR A 197 -14.03 -3.31 -5.96
CA TYR A 197 -15.16 -2.47 -6.37
C TYR A 197 -16.37 -3.31 -6.78
N MET A 198 -16.18 -4.39 -7.53
CA MET A 198 -17.26 -5.31 -7.91
C MET A 198 -17.92 -5.92 -6.67
N GLU A 199 -17.16 -6.29 -5.66
CA GLU A 199 -17.69 -6.84 -4.40
C GLU A 199 -18.45 -5.78 -3.59
N ASP A 200 -17.87 -4.60 -3.41
CA ASP A 200 -18.42 -3.54 -2.57
C ASP A 200 -19.72 -2.94 -3.13
N TYR A 201 -19.82 -2.83 -4.46
CA TYR A 201 -20.93 -2.15 -5.13
C TYR A 201 -21.84 -3.09 -5.94
N GLY A 202 -21.49 -4.38 -6.01
CA GLY A 202 -22.25 -5.35 -6.81
C GLY A 202 -22.16 -5.10 -8.32
N ALA A 203 -21.09 -4.45 -8.79
CA ALA A 203 -20.87 -4.15 -10.19
C ALA A 203 -20.54 -5.43 -10.97
N GLU A 204 -21.13 -5.57 -12.17
CA GLU A 204 -20.93 -6.75 -13.03
C GLU A 204 -19.93 -6.42 -14.14
N PHE A 205 -18.64 -6.55 -13.84
CA PHE A 205 -17.55 -6.35 -14.80
C PHE A 205 -16.97 -7.69 -15.26
N ARG A 206 -16.41 -7.68 -16.46
CA ARG A 206 -15.55 -8.73 -16.99
C ARG A 206 -14.13 -8.20 -17.16
N ILE A 207 -13.17 -8.84 -16.48
CA ILE A 207 -11.75 -8.56 -16.67
C ILE A 207 -11.28 -9.32 -17.93
N LEU A 208 -10.55 -8.63 -18.83
CA LEU A 208 -9.98 -9.26 -20.00
C LEU A 208 -8.82 -10.19 -19.61
N ASP A 209 -8.73 -11.36 -20.25
CA ASP A 209 -7.78 -12.42 -19.89
C ASP A 209 -6.31 -11.97 -19.93
N LYS A 210 -5.95 -11.17 -20.95
CA LYS A 210 -4.57 -10.68 -21.11
C LYS A 210 -4.35 -9.43 -20.25
N PRO A 211 -3.47 -9.47 -19.23
CA PRO A 211 -3.14 -8.28 -18.48
C PRO A 211 -2.38 -7.28 -19.35
N LEU A 212 -2.53 -5.99 -19.04
CA LEU A 212 -1.71 -4.91 -19.62
C LEU A 212 -0.25 -5.05 -19.21
N LEU A 213 -0.04 -5.33 -17.94
CA LEU A 213 1.27 -5.39 -17.31
C LEU A 213 1.21 -6.20 -16.04
N VAL A 214 2.22 -7.03 -15.78
CA VAL A 214 2.52 -7.57 -14.46
C VAL A 214 3.73 -6.80 -13.93
N THR A 215 3.60 -6.21 -12.77
CA THR A 215 4.60 -5.27 -12.22
C THR A 215 4.85 -5.52 -10.75
N GLY A 216 6.08 -5.26 -10.31
CA GLY A 216 6.38 -5.12 -8.90
C GLY A 216 5.74 -3.84 -8.36
N ILE A 217 5.16 -3.93 -7.19
CA ILE A 217 4.70 -2.78 -6.42
C ILE A 217 5.66 -2.52 -5.26
N GLY A 218 5.96 -1.24 -5.05
CA GLY A 218 6.98 -0.82 -4.09
C GLY A 218 6.63 0.50 -3.42
N VAL A 219 7.53 0.94 -2.57
CA VAL A 219 7.44 2.20 -1.84
C VAL A 219 8.47 3.16 -2.40
N ALA A 220 8.03 4.35 -2.77
CA ALA A 220 8.87 5.33 -3.42
C ALA A 220 9.29 6.44 -2.45
N PHE A 221 10.60 6.63 -2.31
CA PHE A 221 11.22 7.74 -1.58
C PHE A 221 11.80 8.75 -2.56
N SER A 222 11.98 10.00 -2.14
CA SER A 222 12.69 11.00 -2.94
C SER A 222 14.10 10.50 -3.29
N ASN A 223 14.57 10.82 -4.50
CA ASN A 223 15.98 10.57 -4.88
C ASN A 223 16.97 11.34 -4.01
N ASN A 224 16.52 12.35 -3.28
CA ASN A 224 17.34 13.13 -2.34
C ASN A 224 17.32 12.56 -0.91
N ASP A 225 16.56 11.49 -0.63
CA ASP A 225 16.55 10.86 0.69
C ASP A 225 17.87 10.15 0.96
N ASN A 226 18.60 10.63 1.96
CA ASN A 226 19.92 10.12 2.35
C ASN A 226 19.88 9.28 3.64
N ARG A 227 18.68 8.97 4.17
CA ARG A 227 18.49 8.21 5.43
C ARG A 227 18.67 6.70 5.25
N GLY A 228 18.76 6.22 4.01
CA GLY A 228 18.87 4.80 3.68
C GLY A 228 17.58 4.01 3.97
N LEU A 229 16.44 4.70 4.05
CA LEU A 229 15.15 4.08 4.38
C LEU A 229 14.70 3.08 3.31
N ALA A 230 14.88 3.40 2.04
CA ALA A 230 14.49 2.53 0.94
C ALA A 230 15.20 1.16 0.99
N GLN A 231 16.50 1.15 1.24
CA GLN A 231 17.25 -0.09 1.38
C GLN A 231 16.82 -0.89 2.61
N ARG A 232 16.73 -0.24 3.78
CA ARG A 232 16.32 -0.90 5.03
C ARG A 232 14.90 -1.48 4.93
N LEU A 233 13.99 -0.78 4.27
CA LEU A 233 12.62 -1.25 4.07
C LEU A 233 12.60 -2.45 3.11
N THR A 234 13.42 -2.46 2.05
CA THR A 234 13.59 -3.62 1.16
C THR A 234 14.08 -4.86 1.93
N GLU A 235 15.09 -4.69 2.79
CA GLU A 235 15.58 -5.76 3.65
C GLU A 235 14.50 -6.25 4.63
N THR A 236 13.68 -5.33 5.14
CA THR A 236 12.54 -5.66 6.03
C THR A 236 11.47 -6.46 5.28
N PHE A 237 11.15 -6.11 4.04
CA PHE A 237 10.24 -6.91 3.21
C PHE A 237 10.77 -8.32 2.94
N ALA A 238 12.08 -8.47 2.71
CA ALA A 238 12.68 -9.78 2.56
C ALA A 238 12.53 -10.63 3.83
N GLN A 239 12.72 -10.04 5.02
CA GLN A 239 12.48 -10.71 6.30
C GLN A 239 11.00 -11.10 6.47
N MET A 240 10.07 -10.17 6.19
CA MET A 240 8.62 -10.41 6.29
C MET A 240 8.13 -11.47 5.30
N ARG A 241 8.79 -11.61 4.15
CA ARG A 241 8.53 -12.70 3.20
C ARG A 241 9.04 -14.03 3.75
N GLN A 242 10.26 -14.04 4.28
CA GLN A 242 10.89 -15.25 4.81
C GLN A 242 10.16 -15.82 6.03
N ASP A 243 9.67 -14.98 6.94
CA ASP A 243 8.97 -15.41 8.16
C ASP A 243 7.47 -15.60 7.96
N GLY A 244 6.95 -15.38 6.75
CA GLY A 244 5.54 -15.59 6.38
C GLY A 244 4.61 -14.43 6.70
N THR A 245 5.09 -13.34 7.27
CA THR A 245 4.25 -12.19 7.66
C THR A 245 3.55 -11.56 6.46
N LEU A 246 4.24 -11.40 5.30
CA LEU A 246 3.59 -10.87 4.10
C LEU A 246 2.47 -11.81 3.62
N GLN A 247 2.69 -13.12 3.66
CA GLN A 247 1.66 -14.09 3.27
C GLN A 247 0.46 -14.07 4.22
N GLU A 248 0.69 -13.91 5.52
CA GLU A 248 -0.38 -13.78 6.52
C GLU A 248 -1.22 -12.52 6.29
N ILE A 249 -0.57 -11.37 6.07
CA ILE A 249 -1.28 -10.10 5.81
C ILE A 249 -2.09 -10.21 4.52
N LEU A 250 -1.47 -10.61 3.41
CA LEU A 250 -2.15 -10.76 2.13
C LEU A 250 -3.29 -11.78 2.17
N GLY A 251 -3.15 -12.87 2.95
CA GLY A 251 -4.17 -13.90 3.11
C GLY A 251 -5.44 -13.45 3.83
N ARG A 252 -5.46 -12.25 4.43
CA ARG A 252 -6.68 -11.65 4.98
C ARG A 252 -7.57 -11.06 3.89
N TYR A 253 -6.99 -10.77 2.72
CA TYR A 253 -7.62 -10.09 1.60
C TYR A 253 -7.73 -10.97 0.35
N LEU A 254 -6.94 -12.06 0.26
CA LEU A 254 -6.75 -12.87 -0.93
C LEU A 254 -6.87 -14.35 -0.62
N GLU A 255 -7.53 -15.10 -1.50
CA GLU A 255 -7.58 -16.57 -1.40
C GLU A 255 -6.23 -17.22 -1.71
N HIS A 256 -5.44 -16.63 -2.63
CA HIS A 256 -4.15 -17.16 -3.10
C HIS A 256 -3.02 -16.12 -2.95
N PRO A 257 -2.64 -15.74 -1.70
CA PRO A 257 -1.65 -14.69 -1.45
C PRO A 257 -0.26 -15.02 -1.98
N GLU A 258 0.08 -16.30 -2.09
CA GLU A 258 1.38 -16.78 -2.60
C GLU A 258 1.67 -16.29 -4.01
N THR A 259 0.65 -16.17 -4.87
CA THR A 259 0.81 -15.74 -6.27
C THR A 259 1.25 -14.28 -6.37
N TYR A 260 0.95 -13.47 -5.36
CA TYR A 260 1.36 -12.06 -5.30
C TYR A 260 2.75 -11.85 -4.70
N LEU A 261 3.35 -12.90 -4.13
CA LEU A 261 4.67 -12.86 -3.51
C LEU A 261 5.79 -13.38 -4.42
N GLU A 262 5.47 -13.84 -5.64
CA GLU A 262 6.43 -14.34 -6.63
C GLU A 262 7.21 -13.20 -7.31
N VAL A 263 7.78 -12.28 -6.53
CA VAL A 263 8.49 -11.09 -7.04
C VAL A 263 9.73 -11.42 -7.86
N GLU A 264 10.30 -12.61 -7.68
CA GLU A 264 11.45 -13.09 -8.44
C GLU A 264 11.10 -13.45 -9.90
N SER A 265 9.82 -13.64 -10.21
CA SER A 265 9.33 -13.89 -11.57
C SER A 265 9.33 -12.62 -12.45
N LEU A 266 9.50 -11.43 -11.85
CA LEU A 266 9.58 -10.18 -12.57
C LEU A 266 10.88 -10.11 -13.38
N GLY A 267 10.76 -10.13 -14.70
CA GLY A 267 11.91 -10.03 -15.61
C GLY A 267 12.37 -11.36 -16.24
N GLN A 268 11.59 -12.44 -16.09
CA GLN A 268 11.77 -13.66 -16.86
C GLN A 268 11.02 -13.64 -18.18
#